data_d3763bb39b1dda149931027ef5750258
#
_entry.id   d3763bb39b1dda149931027ef5750258
#
_cell.length_a   1.000
_cell.length_b   1.000
_cell.length_c   1.000
_cell.angle_alpha   90.00
_cell.angle_beta   90.00
_cell.angle_gamma   90.00
#
_symmetry.space_group_name_H-M   'P 1'
#
loop_
_entity.id
_entity.type
_entity.pdbx_description
1 polymer ?
#
loop_
_entity_poly.entity_id
_entity_poly.type
_entity_poly.pdbx_seq_one_letter_code
_entity_poly.pdbx_strand_id
1 'polypeptide(L)'
;MAKKSGNQTKTGKAFEYACANVLLHKYIQNNTVSLIESPQLKTARNSFNKLSEAEQIKYLQGAEAAVRIIDRLEPNLSSGNSLLSICLQTDDKGQKGDVRDVLCLRGTDWEIGFSCKHNHDAVKHSRLSKKIDFGKSWFNLPCSKSYFDAVNKIFIPLQKIKQERKDAVWADVFQDIDEECYVPVLNAFMQELKRLDNEYPGEIPKRLVKYLMGVNDFYKIIMNDKRQYTTIEAININGTLNKKYGKQKALLDVPKIKLPSKFYEIGYQDNSKNKINVICDQGWNISMRI
;
A
#
# COMPACT_ATOMS: atom_id res chain seq x y z
N MET A 1 1.68 -24.49 4.32
CA MET A 1 2.38 -23.20 4.06
C MET A 1 1.61 -21.94 4.47
N ALA A 2 0.74 -22.00 5.47
CA ALA A 2 -0.14 -20.86 5.90
C ALA A 2 0.52 -19.78 6.78
N LYS A 3 1.84 -19.81 7.00
CA LYS A 3 2.55 -18.87 7.91
C LYS A 3 3.10 -17.59 7.24
N LYS A 4 3.04 -17.44 5.91
CA LYS A 4 3.70 -16.31 5.23
C LYS A 4 2.97 -14.96 5.34
N SER A 5 1.64 -14.91 5.33
CA SER A 5 0.92 -13.63 5.36
C SER A 5 1.01 -12.90 6.71
N GLY A 6 0.98 -13.64 7.82
CA GLY A 6 1.12 -13.07 9.15
C GLY A 6 2.53 -12.52 9.45
N ASN A 7 3.54 -13.00 8.74
CA ASN A 7 4.92 -12.55 8.94
C ASN A 7 5.21 -11.24 8.17
N GLN A 8 4.68 -11.07 6.97
CA GLN A 8 4.84 -9.84 6.18
C GLN A 8 4.23 -8.62 6.87
N THR A 9 3.04 -8.76 7.46
CA THR A 9 2.42 -7.67 8.22
C THR A 9 3.26 -7.27 9.44
N LYS A 10 3.82 -8.24 10.15
CA LYS A 10 4.66 -7.98 11.33
C LYS A 10 5.97 -7.28 10.95
N THR A 11 6.62 -7.70 9.87
CA THR A 11 7.88 -7.10 9.39
C THR A 11 7.65 -5.69 8.85
N GLY A 12 6.52 -5.43 8.17
CA GLY A 12 6.12 -4.08 7.76
C GLY A 12 5.95 -3.14 8.97
N LYS A 13 5.16 -3.54 9.97
CA LYS A 13 4.96 -2.76 11.19
C LYS A 13 6.25 -2.52 11.97
N ALA A 14 7.16 -3.49 12.00
CA ALA A 14 8.48 -3.31 12.62
C ALA A 14 9.31 -2.24 11.90
N PHE A 15 9.26 -2.19 10.58
CA PHE A 15 9.98 -1.17 9.81
C PHE A 15 9.36 0.22 9.95
N GLU A 16 8.03 0.33 10.03
CA GLU A 16 7.35 1.60 10.36
C GLU A 16 7.85 2.15 11.71
N TYR A 17 7.96 1.29 12.74
CA TYR A 17 8.51 1.69 14.04
C TYR A 17 9.97 2.12 13.92
N ALA A 18 10.81 1.36 13.21
CA ALA A 18 12.22 1.72 13.02
C ALA A 18 12.37 3.11 12.38
N CYS A 19 11.56 3.44 11.37
CA CYS A 19 11.57 4.75 10.73
C CYS A 19 11.16 5.86 11.73
N ALA A 20 10.07 5.67 12.48
CA ALA A 20 9.62 6.64 13.48
C ALA A 20 10.64 6.84 14.62
N ASN A 21 11.26 5.76 15.07
CA ASN A 21 12.28 5.78 16.12
C ASN A 21 13.55 6.51 15.68
N VAL A 22 14.02 6.27 14.47
CA VAL A 22 15.21 6.97 13.92
C VAL A 22 14.93 8.46 13.74
N LEU A 23 13.74 8.84 13.27
CA LEU A 23 13.33 10.24 13.19
C LEU A 23 13.35 10.91 14.58
N LEU A 24 12.78 10.25 15.59
CA LEU A 24 12.80 10.75 16.98
C LEU A 24 14.24 10.99 17.45
N HIS A 25 15.09 9.96 17.37
CA HIS A 25 16.47 10.05 17.88
C HIS A 25 17.34 11.05 17.12
N LYS A 26 17.10 11.22 15.82
CA LYS A 26 17.81 12.20 15.01
C LYS A 26 17.52 13.63 15.43
N TYR A 27 16.26 13.94 15.75
CA TYR A 27 15.84 15.32 15.96
C TYR A 27 15.72 15.75 17.44
N ILE A 28 15.74 14.79 18.39
CA ILE A 28 15.55 15.09 19.81
C ILE A 28 16.63 15.99 20.41
N GLN A 29 17.83 15.96 19.85
CA GLN A 29 18.95 16.76 20.37
C GLN A 29 18.86 18.25 20.01
N ASN A 30 18.26 18.56 18.86
CA ASN A 30 18.27 19.90 18.28
C ASN A 30 16.89 20.53 18.14
N ASN A 31 15.85 19.81 18.49
CA ASN A 31 14.45 20.24 18.31
C ASN A 31 13.56 19.72 19.44
N THR A 32 12.48 20.42 19.71
CA THR A 32 11.38 19.84 20.46
C THR A 32 10.68 18.82 19.55
N VAL A 33 10.82 17.53 19.87
CA VAL A 33 10.22 16.44 19.13
C VAL A 33 9.44 15.51 20.05
N SER A 34 8.32 14.98 19.56
CA SER A 34 7.49 14.03 20.30
C SER A 34 7.07 12.90 19.39
N LEU A 35 7.23 11.67 19.86
CA LEU A 35 6.63 10.49 19.26
C LEU A 35 5.28 10.23 19.93
N ILE A 36 4.20 10.41 19.16
CA ILE A 36 2.83 10.39 19.70
C ILE A 36 2.42 8.95 20.01
N GLU A 37 2.12 8.69 21.27
CA GLU A 37 1.64 7.36 21.69
C GLU A 37 0.26 7.06 21.10
N SER A 38 0.13 5.83 20.56
CA SER A 38 -1.09 5.34 19.95
C SER A 38 -1.12 3.81 19.95
N PRO A 39 -2.28 3.18 19.77
CA PRO A 39 -2.38 1.73 19.59
C PRO A 39 -1.52 1.22 18.42
N GLN A 40 -1.42 1.99 17.33
CA GLN A 40 -0.61 1.68 16.16
C GLN A 40 0.87 1.69 16.50
N LEU A 41 1.36 2.73 17.19
CA LEU A 41 2.74 2.80 17.65
C LEU A 41 3.08 1.63 18.58
N LYS A 42 2.20 1.31 19.53
CA LYS A 42 2.36 0.16 20.43
C LYS A 42 2.47 -1.16 19.66
N THR A 43 1.61 -1.35 18.65
CA THR A 43 1.65 -2.55 17.81
C THR A 43 2.94 -2.64 16.99
N ALA A 44 3.38 -1.53 16.41
CA ALA A 44 4.60 -1.45 15.61
C ALA A 44 5.84 -1.68 16.48
N ARG A 45 5.92 -1.05 17.66
CA ARG A 45 6.97 -1.24 18.67
C ARG A 45 7.05 -2.70 19.12
N ASN A 46 5.92 -3.33 19.42
CA ASN A 46 5.87 -4.75 19.79
C ASN A 46 6.32 -5.66 18.66
N SER A 47 6.04 -5.32 17.41
CA SER A 47 6.50 -6.08 16.25
C SER A 47 8.02 -5.98 16.09
N PHE A 48 8.58 -4.78 16.29
CA PHE A 48 10.01 -4.52 16.25
C PHE A 48 10.76 -5.26 17.40
N ASN A 49 10.25 -5.18 18.63
CA ASN A 49 10.86 -5.82 19.80
C ASN A 49 10.86 -7.36 19.74
N LYS A 50 10.04 -7.95 18.85
CA LYS A 50 10.04 -9.41 18.61
C LYS A 50 11.06 -9.86 17.58
N LEU A 51 11.72 -8.95 16.90
CA LEU A 51 12.82 -9.25 16.00
C LEU A 51 14.07 -9.64 16.81
N SER A 52 14.91 -10.46 16.22
CA SER A 52 16.26 -10.70 16.77
C SER A 52 17.07 -9.39 16.77
N GLU A 53 18.06 -9.29 17.63
CA GLU A 53 18.92 -8.11 17.72
C GLU A 53 19.55 -7.76 16.36
N ALA A 54 20.03 -8.75 15.62
CA ALA A 54 20.58 -8.56 14.28
C ALA A 54 19.55 -7.99 13.29
N GLU A 55 18.30 -8.42 13.36
CA GLU A 55 17.22 -7.87 12.55
C GLU A 55 16.87 -6.44 12.98
N GLN A 56 16.81 -6.16 14.28
CA GLN A 56 16.56 -4.80 14.79
C GLN A 56 17.64 -3.82 14.29
N ILE A 57 18.92 -4.17 14.40
CA ILE A 57 20.02 -3.38 13.90
C ILE A 57 19.85 -3.11 12.40
N LYS A 58 19.55 -4.14 11.63
CA LYS A 58 19.34 -4.04 10.18
C LYS A 58 18.19 -3.10 9.82
N TYR A 59 17.07 -3.14 10.55
CA TYR A 59 15.92 -2.27 10.32
C TYR A 59 16.24 -0.83 10.67
N LEU A 60 16.97 -0.60 11.76
CA LEU A 60 17.45 0.74 12.13
C LEU A 60 18.40 1.30 11.09
N GLN A 61 19.37 0.52 10.60
CA GLN A 61 20.28 0.94 9.53
C GLN A 61 19.55 1.31 8.24
N GLY A 62 18.52 0.52 7.85
CA GLY A 62 17.67 0.81 6.70
C GLY A 62 16.89 2.11 6.88
N ALA A 63 16.36 2.34 8.07
CA ALA A 63 15.66 3.57 8.42
C ALA A 63 16.60 4.79 8.48
N GLU A 64 17.80 4.64 9.05
CA GLU A 64 18.83 5.70 9.08
C GLU A 64 19.26 6.13 7.68
N ALA A 65 19.46 5.17 6.78
CA ALA A 65 19.78 5.46 5.38
C ALA A 65 18.66 6.31 4.74
N ALA A 66 17.39 5.97 4.99
CA ALA A 66 16.24 6.72 4.50
C ALA A 66 16.18 8.13 5.10
N VAL A 67 16.22 8.23 6.42
CA VAL A 67 16.10 9.51 7.15
C VAL A 67 17.23 10.47 6.76
N ARG A 68 18.43 9.97 6.50
CA ARG A 68 19.56 10.79 6.03
C ARG A 68 19.29 11.46 4.69
N ILE A 69 18.60 10.79 3.77
CA ILE A 69 18.22 11.36 2.49
C ILE A 69 17.05 12.33 2.65
N ILE A 70 16.02 11.92 3.39
CA ILE A 70 14.82 12.71 3.62
C ILE A 70 15.13 14.03 4.32
N ASP A 71 16.05 14.04 5.28
CA ASP A 71 16.52 15.24 5.97
C ASP A 71 17.08 16.30 5.03
N ARG A 72 17.76 15.88 3.95
CA ARG A 72 18.23 16.78 2.90
C ARG A 72 17.12 17.25 1.96
N LEU A 73 16.11 16.41 1.76
CA LEU A 73 14.96 16.73 0.91
C LEU A 73 14.00 17.67 1.61
N GLU A 74 13.82 17.53 2.93
CA GLU A 74 12.83 18.23 3.73
C GLU A 74 13.47 18.95 4.95
N PRO A 75 14.08 20.13 4.71
CA PRO A 75 14.76 20.88 5.77
C PRO A 75 13.86 21.23 6.97
N ASN A 76 12.53 21.34 6.77
CA ASN A 76 11.57 21.59 7.85
C ASN A 76 11.54 20.48 8.92
N LEU A 77 12.08 19.31 8.65
CA LEU A 77 12.28 18.28 9.67
C LEU A 77 13.28 18.71 10.74
N SER A 78 14.34 19.43 10.34
CA SER A 78 15.44 19.84 11.23
C SER A 78 15.39 21.30 11.67
N SER A 79 14.76 22.20 10.91
CA SER A 79 14.89 23.67 11.09
C SER A 79 13.62 24.40 11.54
N GLY A 80 12.57 23.70 11.95
CA GLY A 80 11.33 24.35 12.40
C GLY A 80 11.35 24.74 13.89
N ASN A 81 10.76 25.87 14.25
CA ASN A 81 10.67 26.36 15.63
C ASN A 81 9.54 25.74 16.46
N SER A 82 8.57 25.08 15.83
CA SER A 82 7.46 24.41 16.50
C SER A 82 7.78 22.95 16.82
N LEU A 83 7.02 22.36 17.74
CA LEU A 83 7.09 20.94 18.07
C LEU A 83 6.99 20.08 16.79
N LEU A 84 7.95 19.19 16.60
CA LEU A 84 7.87 18.13 15.59
C LEU A 84 7.15 16.93 16.19
N SER A 85 5.92 16.69 15.77
CA SER A 85 5.15 15.52 16.17
C SER A 85 5.33 14.39 15.16
N ILE A 86 5.76 13.23 15.64
CA ILE A 86 5.87 12.00 14.82
C ILE A 86 4.76 11.06 15.25
N CYS A 87 3.94 10.58 14.33
CA CYS A 87 2.87 9.65 14.63
C CYS A 87 2.75 8.53 13.57
N LEU A 88 2.27 7.36 13.99
CA LEU A 88 1.90 6.30 13.09
C LEU A 88 0.43 6.44 12.70
N GLN A 89 0.16 6.24 11.41
CA GLN A 89 -1.17 6.36 10.84
C GLN A 89 -2.07 5.22 11.31
N THR A 90 -3.36 5.50 11.44
CA THR A 90 -4.37 4.50 11.79
C THR A 90 -4.75 3.66 10.59
N ASP A 91 -5.07 2.36 10.81
CA ASP A 91 -5.52 1.47 9.75
C ASP A 91 -6.82 1.96 9.08
N ASP A 92 -7.69 2.67 9.83
CA ASP A 92 -8.92 3.28 9.29
C ASP A 92 -8.64 4.36 8.24
N LYS A 93 -7.63 5.19 8.46
CA LYS A 93 -7.21 6.18 7.45
C LYS A 93 -6.60 5.51 6.22
N GLY A 94 -5.83 4.43 6.42
CA GLY A 94 -5.32 3.59 5.34
C GLY A 94 -6.44 2.98 4.49
N GLN A 95 -7.52 2.51 5.11
CA GLN A 95 -8.70 2.02 4.41
C GLN A 95 -9.41 3.13 3.61
N LYS A 96 -9.42 4.35 4.13
CA LYS A 96 -9.98 5.54 3.46
C LYS A 96 -9.07 6.15 2.37
N GLY A 97 -7.95 5.50 2.06
CA GLY A 97 -7.07 5.89 0.95
C GLY A 97 -5.82 6.67 1.34
N ASP A 98 -5.54 6.89 2.61
CA ASP A 98 -4.24 7.45 3.03
C ASP A 98 -3.22 6.31 3.15
N VAL A 99 -2.23 6.30 2.27
CA VAL A 99 -1.24 5.23 2.14
C VAL A 99 0.04 5.48 2.96
N ARG A 100 0.06 6.58 3.71
CA ARG A 100 1.19 6.95 4.56
C ARG A 100 1.15 6.16 5.85
N ASP A 101 2.27 5.65 6.28
CA ASP A 101 2.41 4.82 7.49
C ASP A 101 2.93 5.65 8.68
N VAL A 102 3.87 6.57 8.42
CA VAL A 102 4.45 7.49 9.41
C VAL A 102 4.23 8.93 8.98
N LEU A 103 3.78 9.79 9.89
CA LEU A 103 3.58 11.22 9.65
C LEU A 103 4.48 12.05 10.55
N CYS A 104 5.05 13.11 9.99
CA CYS A 104 5.72 14.18 10.71
C CYS A 104 4.94 15.47 10.53
N LEU A 105 4.61 16.14 11.63
CA LEU A 105 3.81 17.35 11.63
C LEU A 105 4.53 18.47 12.42
N ARG A 106 4.44 19.69 11.93
CA ARG A 106 4.82 20.91 12.68
C ARG A 106 3.69 21.91 12.65
N GLY A 107 3.14 22.21 13.84
CA GLY A 107 1.95 23.06 13.94
C GLY A 107 0.78 22.49 13.14
N THR A 108 0.00 23.37 12.53
CA THR A 108 -1.15 23.04 11.67
C THR A 108 -0.83 23.11 10.19
N ASP A 109 0.32 23.67 9.82
CA ASP A 109 0.57 24.16 8.45
C ASP A 109 1.55 23.31 7.68
N TRP A 110 2.27 22.40 8.35
CA TRP A 110 3.22 21.55 7.70
C TRP A 110 3.09 20.09 8.14
N GLU A 111 2.93 19.23 7.16
CA GLU A 111 2.99 17.79 7.37
C GLU A 111 3.73 17.10 6.21
N ILE A 112 4.39 16.02 6.54
CA ILE A 112 4.99 15.11 5.58
C ILE A 112 4.74 13.67 5.98
N GLY A 113 4.50 12.82 5.00
CA GLY A 113 4.22 11.41 5.24
C GLY A 113 5.22 10.47 4.59
N PHE A 114 5.38 9.32 5.20
CA PHE A 114 6.23 8.24 4.71
C PHE A 114 5.41 6.96 4.57
N SER A 115 5.51 6.32 3.40
CA SER A 115 4.98 4.97 3.19
C SER A 115 6.14 3.98 3.29
N CYS A 116 6.16 3.19 4.36
CA CYS A 116 7.27 2.30 4.71
C CYS A 116 7.02 0.89 4.15
N LYS A 117 7.94 0.41 3.31
CA LYS A 117 7.83 -0.91 2.66
C LYS A 117 9.07 -1.74 2.95
N HIS A 118 8.84 -3.01 3.25
CA HIS A 118 9.89 -3.99 3.51
C HIS A 118 9.82 -5.11 2.47
N ASN A 119 10.85 -5.21 1.62
CA ASN A 119 10.99 -6.20 0.55
C ASN A 119 9.89 -6.19 -0.52
N HIS A 120 9.11 -5.13 -0.64
CA HIS A 120 8.13 -4.96 -1.72
C HIS A 120 7.96 -3.48 -2.08
N ASP A 121 7.51 -3.22 -3.30
CA ASP A 121 7.40 -1.88 -3.88
C ASP A 121 5.96 -1.37 -4.05
N ALA A 122 4.96 -2.21 -3.84
CA ALA A 122 3.57 -1.80 -3.99
C ALA A 122 3.15 -0.81 -2.89
N VAL A 123 2.51 0.28 -3.28
CA VAL A 123 2.02 1.31 -2.35
C VAL A 123 0.87 0.77 -1.51
N LYS A 124 -0.12 0.15 -2.15
CA LYS A 124 -1.28 -0.45 -1.51
C LYS A 124 -1.61 -1.80 -2.13
N HIS A 125 -1.97 -2.76 -1.29
CA HIS A 125 -2.50 -4.05 -1.71
C HIS A 125 -4.00 -4.10 -1.38
N SER A 126 -4.82 -4.03 -2.41
CA SER A 126 -6.27 -4.17 -2.28
C SER A 126 -6.68 -5.59 -2.64
N ARG A 127 -7.63 -6.15 -1.93
CA ARG A 127 -8.06 -7.54 -2.12
C ARG A 127 -9.53 -7.59 -2.50
N LEU A 128 -9.82 -8.32 -3.56
CA LEU A 128 -11.20 -8.71 -3.88
C LEU A 128 -11.69 -9.75 -2.89
N SER A 129 -12.94 -9.67 -2.51
CA SER A 129 -13.58 -10.65 -1.63
C SER A 129 -15.09 -10.59 -1.79
N LYS A 130 -15.79 -11.64 -1.35
CA LYS A 130 -17.26 -11.68 -1.33
C LYS A 130 -17.91 -10.47 -0.65
N LYS A 131 -17.25 -9.88 0.36
CA LYS A 131 -17.82 -8.80 1.19
C LYS A 131 -17.58 -7.40 0.61
N ILE A 132 -16.74 -7.28 -0.42
CA ILE A 132 -16.31 -5.98 -0.93
C ILE A 132 -17.02 -5.70 -2.25
N ASP A 133 -17.86 -4.68 -2.26
CA ASP A 133 -18.21 -3.96 -3.45
C ASP A 133 -17.04 -3.02 -3.79
N PHE A 134 -16.14 -3.49 -4.66
CA PHE A 134 -14.96 -2.72 -5.01
C PHE A 134 -15.31 -1.42 -5.74
N GLY A 135 -16.34 -1.45 -6.57
CA GLY A 135 -16.79 -0.26 -7.30
C GLY A 135 -17.24 0.84 -6.33
N LYS A 136 -18.05 0.48 -5.33
CA LYS A 136 -18.47 1.41 -4.28
C LYS A 136 -17.29 1.85 -3.40
N SER A 137 -16.43 0.91 -3.00
CA SER A 137 -15.36 1.18 -2.04
C SER A 137 -14.19 1.95 -2.66
N TRP A 138 -13.87 1.70 -3.94
CA TRP A 138 -12.70 2.29 -4.59
C TRP A 138 -13.06 3.48 -5.46
N PHE A 139 -14.25 3.47 -6.08
CA PHE A 139 -14.67 4.46 -7.06
C PHE A 139 -15.87 5.28 -6.64
N ASN A 140 -16.52 4.94 -5.54
CA ASN A 140 -17.83 5.46 -5.14
C ASN A 140 -18.92 5.23 -6.21
N LEU A 141 -18.83 4.11 -6.92
CA LEU A 141 -19.76 3.66 -7.95
C LEU A 141 -20.06 2.18 -7.69
N PRO A 142 -21.31 1.78 -7.43
CA PRO A 142 -21.62 0.40 -7.07
C PRO A 142 -21.35 -0.56 -8.24
N CYS A 143 -20.86 -1.75 -7.90
CA CYS A 143 -20.78 -2.84 -8.86
C CYS A 143 -22.16 -3.32 -9.29
N SER A 144 -22.24 -3.84 -10.51
CA SER A 144 -23.45 -4.41 -11.08
C SER A 144 -23.86 -5.73 -10.41
N LYS A 145 -25.13 -6.07 -10.53
CA LYS A 145 -25.65 -7.39 -10.10
C LYS A 145 -24.91 -8.51 -10.82
N SER A 146 -24.62 -8.36 -12.12
CA SER A 146 -23.92 -9.37 -12.92
C SER A 146 -22.51 -9.67 -12.40
N TYR A 147 -21.78 -8.66 -11.89
CA TYR A 147 -20.51 -8.87 -11.20
C TYR A 147 -20.67 -9.75 -9.97
N PHE A 148 -21.63 -9.43 -9.10
CA PHE A 148 -21.89 -10.22 -7.89
C PHE A 148 -22.35 -11.64 -8.24
N ASP A 149 -23.21 -11.80 -9.23
CA ASP A 149 -23.65 -13.12 -9.68
C ASP A 149 -22.48 -13.97 -10.18
N ALA A 150 -21.52 -13.36 -10.90
CA ALA A 150 -20.32 -14.05 -11.38
C ALA A 150 -19.39 -14.47 -10.23
N VAL A 151 -19.02 -13.55 -9.34
CA VAL A 151 -18.06 -13.87 -8.26
C VAL A 151 -18.67 -14.74 -7.16
N ASN A 152 -19.97 -14.69 -6.95
CA ASN A 152 -20.66 -15.52 -5.97
C ASN A 152 -20.67 -17.00 -6.35
N LYS A 153 -20.58 -17.34 -7.63
CA LYS A 153 -20.40 -18.73 -8.07
C LYS A 153 -19.11 -19.36 -7.50
N ILE A 154 -18.11 -18.55 -7.22
CA ILE A 154 -16.83 -18.98 -6.63
C ILE A 154 -16.86 -18.81 -5.11
N PHE A 155 -17.27 -17.66 -4.60
CA PHE A 155 -17.16 -17.35 -3.17
C PHE A 155 -18.17 -18.10 -2.29
N ILE A 156 -19.38 -18.42 -2.79
CA ILE A 156 -20.38 -19.13 -1.98
C ILE A 156 -19.94 -20.58 -1.69
N PRO A 157 -19.52 -21.39 -2.69
CA PRO A 157 -18.97 -22.72 -2.43
C PRO A 157 -17.77 -22.69 -1.48
N LEU A 158 -16.83 -21.76 -1.69
CA LEU A 158 -15.66 -21.61 -0.81
C LEU A 158 -16.04 -21.30 0.64
N GLN A 159 -17.05 -20.45 0.84
CA GLN A 159 -17.53 -20.14 2.19
C GLN A 159 -18.14 -21.37 2.85
N LYS A 160 -18.93 -22.17 2.11
CA LYS A 160 -19.52 -23.40 2.60
C LYS A 160 -18.43 -24.41 3.03
N ILE A 161 -17.46 -24.66 2.17
CA ILE A 161 -16.32 -25.54 2.48
C ILE A 161 -15.59 -25.07 3.75
N LYS A 162 -15.31 -23.78 3.87
CA LYS A 162 -14.63 -23.22 5.05
C LYS A 162 -15.46 -23.35 6.34
N GLN A 163 -16.80 -23.36 6.25
CA GLN A 163 -17.68 -23.60 7.40
C GLN A 163 -17.68 -25.06 7.82
N GLU A 164 -17.70 -25.97 6.84
CA GLU A 164 -17.72 -27.42 7.06
C GLU A 164 -16.35 -27.99 7.46
N ARG A 165 -15.28 -27.44 6.87
CA ARG A 165 -13.88 -27.88 7.06
C ARG A 165 -12.97 -26.67 7.30
N LYS A 166 -12.79 -26.31 8.57
CA LYS A 166 -11.97 -25.15 8.98
C LYS A 166 -10.49 -25.26 8.59
N ASP A 167 -9.99 -26.46 8.47
CA ASP A 167 -8.63 -26.83 8.13
C ASP A 167 -8.39 -27.08 6.65
N ALA A 168 -9.43 -27.03 5.82
CA ALA A 168 -9.31 -27.22 4.37
C ALA A 168 -8.28 -26.25 3.77
N VAL A 169 -7.38 -26.78 2.96
CA VAL A 169 -6.42 -26.03 2.15
C VAL A 169 -6.87 -26.01 0.68
N TRP A 170 -6.33 -25.11 -0.10
CA TRP A 170 -6.72 -24.94 -1.51
C TRP A 170 -6.60 -26.21 -2.34
N ALA A 171 -5.56 -27.01 -2.09
CA ALA A 171 -5.35 -28.27 -2.80
C ALA A 171 -6.42 -29.33 -2.52
N ASP A 172 -7.20 -29.19 -1.43
CA ASP A 172 -8.30 -30.09 -1.12
C ASP A 172 -9.58 -29.73 -1.89
N VAL A 173 -9.63 -28.55 -2.49
CA VAL A 173 -10.84 -27.94 -3.06
C VAL A 173 -10.75 -27.85 -4.58
N PHE A 174 -9.58 -27.51 -5.09
CA PHE A 174 -9.34 -27.25 -6.50
C PHE A 174 -8.23 -28.15 -7.05
N GLN A 175 -8.40 -28.64 -8.26
CA GLN A 175 -7.31 -29.26 -9.03
C GLN A 175 -6.39 -28.19 -9.60
N ASP A 176 -6.96 -27.14 -10.17
CA ASP A 176 -6.24 -25.95 -10.61
C ASP A 176 -6.91 -24.69 -10.01
N ILE A 177 -6.35 -24.19 -8.92
CA ILE A 177 -6.88 -23.01 -8.23
C ILE A 177 -6.88 -21.76 -9.12
N ASP A 178 -5.91 -21.67 -10.06
CA ASP A 178 -5.81 -20.53 -10.93
C ASP A 178 -7.01 -20.52 -11.89
N GLU A 179 -7.25 -21.60 -12.59
CA GLU A 179 -8.32 -21.70 -13.60
C GLU A 179 -9.71 -21.77 -12.96
N GLU A 180 -9.85 -22.46 -11.84
CA GLU A 180 -11.16 -22.69 -11.22
C GLU A 180 -11.60 -21.54 -10.32
N CYS A 181 -10.65 -20.74 -9.81
CA CYS A 181 -10.94 -19.75 -8.77
C CYS A 181 -10.43 -18.35 -9.12
N TYR A 182 -9.12 -18.18 -9.36
CA TYR A 182 -8.55 -16.84 -9.53
C TYR A 182 -8.95 -16.21 -10.86
N VAL A 183 -8.82 -16.93 -11.97
CA VAL A 183 -9.14 -16.41 -13.31
C VAL A 183 -10.60 -15.97 -13.44
N PRO A 184 -11.61 -16.76 -13.02
CA PRO A 184 -13.00 -16.34 -13.12
C PRO A 184 -13.31 -15.05 -12.34
N VAL A 185 -12.75 -14.91 -11.12
CA VAL A 185 -12.96 -13.69 -10.32
C VAL A 185 -12.28 -12.48 -10.95
N LEU A 186 -11.06 -12.64 -11.46
CA LEU A 186 -10.33 -11.57 -12.14
C LEU A 186 -10.99 -11.16 -13.46
N ASN A 187 -11.54 -12.11 -14.20
CA ASN A 187 -12.32 -11.83 -15.41
C ASN A 187 -13.60 -11.03 -15.08
N ALA A 188 -14.33 -11.43 -14.03
CA ALA A 188 -15.50 -10.68 -13.56
C ALA A 188 -15.12 -9.25 -13.14
N PHE A 189 -14.01 -9.09 -12.40
CA PHE A 189 -13.47 -7.79 -12.03
C PHE A 189 -13.14 -6.93 -13.25
N MET A 190 -12.49 -7.51 -14.25
CA MET A 190 -12.13 -6.81 -15.50
C MET A 190 -13.34 -6.39 -16.31
N GLN A 191 -14.33 -7.25 -16.43
CA GLN A 191 -15.57 -6.93 -17.14
C GLN A 191 -16.31 -5.78 -16.45
N GLU A 192 -16.36 -5.81 -15.12
CA GLU A 192 -16.97 -4.74 -14.34
C GLU A 192 -16.22 -3.42 -14.44
N LEU A 193 -14.88 -3.44 -14.41
CA LEU A 193 -14.07 -2.25 -14.67
C LEU A 193 -14.37 -1.64 -16.04
N LYS A 194 -14.45 -2.47 -17.09
CA LYS A 194 -14.79 -2.00 -18.44
C LYS A 194 -16.19 -1.39 -18.50
N ARG A 195 -17.16 -2.03 -17.82
CA ARG A 195 -18.53 -1.47 -17.74
C ARG A 195 -18.52 -0.09 -17.09
N LEU A 196 -17.87 0.01 -15.91
CA LEU A 196 -17.79 1.28 -15.18
C LEU A 196 -17.07 2.36 -16.00
N ASP A 197 -16.00 2.02 -16.71
CA ASP A 197 -15.28 2.98 -17.54
C ASP A 197 -16.07 3.44 -18.76
N ASN A 198 -16.84 2.56 -19.39
CA ASN A 198 -17.74 2.91 -20.46
C ASN A 198 -18.88 3.84 -19.98
N GLU A 199 -19.36 3.62 -18.75
CA GLU A 199 -20.42 4.44 -18.15
C GLU A 199 -19.88 5.79 -17.64
N TYR A 200 -18.63 5.82 -17.16
CA TYR A 200 -17.97 7.00 -16.61
C TYR A 200 -16.58 7.22 -17.26
N PRO A 201 -16.53 7.62 -18.55
CA PRO A 201 -15.30 7.69 -19.34
C PRO A 201 -14.22 8.56 -18.68
N GLY A 202 -13.02 7.99 -18.50
CA GLY A 202 -11.87 8.69 -17.92
C GLY A 202 -11.91 8.91 -16.40
N GLU A 203 -13.01 8.56 -15.71
CA GLU A 203 -13.11 8.71 -14.26
C GLU A 203 -12.52 7.50 -13.50
N ILE A 204 -12.69 6.30 -14.04
CA ILE A 204 -12.25 5.07 -13.35
C ILE A 204 -10.73 5.04 -13.14
N PRO A 205 -9.88 5.34 -14.13
CA PRO A 205 -8.45 5.43 -13.95
C PRO A 205 -8.05 6.44 -12.87
N LYS A 206 -8.61 7.64 -12.89
CA LYS A 206 -8.33 8.69 -11.89
C LYS A 206 -8.69 8.23 -10.48
N ARG A 207 -9.87 7.62 -10.32
CA ARG A 207 -10.35 7.13 -9.01
C ARG A 207 -9.53 5.93 -8.54
N LEU A 208 -9.11 5.05 -9.45
CA LEU A 208 -8.25 3.91 -9.11
C LEU A 208 -6.88 4.38 -8.63
N VAL A 209 -6.26 5.33 -9.33
CA VAL A 209 -5.00 5.95 -8.88
C VAL A 209 -5.18 6.57 -7.50
N LYS A 210 -6.20 7.40 -7.33
CA LYS A 210 -6.53 8.05 -6.05
C LYS A 210 -6.72 7.02 -4.92
N TYR A 211 -7.40 5.91 -5.20
CA TYR A 211 -7.62 4.86 -4.24
C TYR A 211 -6.33 4.11 -3.87
N LEU A 212 -5.48 3.79 -4.85
CA LEU A 212 -4.26 3.01 -4.66
C LEU A 212 -3.08 3.85 -4.13
N MET A 213 -3.01 5.12 -4.51
CA MET A 213 -1.92 6.04 -4.15
C MET A 213 -2.28 7.00 -3.03
N GLY A 214 -3.58 7.17 -2.73
CA GLY A 214 -4.04 8.20 -1.84
C GLY A 214 -4.14 9.57 -2.51
N VAL A 215 -4.38 10.58 -1.68
CA VAL A 215 -4.57 11.98 -2.11
C VAL A 215 -3.48 12.92 -1.62
N ASN A 216 -2.59 12.44 -0.78
CA ASN A 216 -1.52 13.22 -0.16
C ASN A 216 -0.20 12.92 -0.84
N ASP A 217 0.70 13.89 -0.83
CA ASP A 217 2.08 13.68 -1.22
C ASP A 217 2.84 12.95 -0.10
N PHE A 218 3.82 12.12 -0.47
CA PHE A 218 4.60 11.35 0.50
C PHE A 218 5.91 10.84 -0.09
N TYR A 219 6.81 10.43 0.78
CA TYR A 219 7.97 9.64 0.40
C TYR A 219 7.71 8.16 0.66
N LYS A 220 7.92 7.33 -0.36
CA LYS A 220 7.89 5.88 -0.22
C LYS A 220 9.31 5.39 0.10
N ILE A 221 9.44 4.76 1.26
CA ILE A 221 10.70 4.20 1.76
C ILE A 221 10.65 2.69 1.55
N ILE A 222 11.56 2.14 0.76
CA ILE A 222 11.62 0.72 0.46
C ILE A 222 12.94 0.16 0.97
N MET A 223 12.90 -0.61 2.05
CA MET A 223 14.03 -1.38 2.53
C MET A 223 14.08 -2.73 1.84
N ASN A 224 15.21 -3.06 1.22
CA ASN A 224 15.43 -4.31 0.52
C ASN A 224 16.55 -5.11 1.18
N ASP A 225 16.18 -6.16 1.88
CA ASP A 225 17.11 -7.00 2.64
C ASP A 225 18.11 -7.74 1.78
N LYS A 226 17.67 -8.24 0.63
CA LYS A 226 18.51 -9.05 -0.25
C LYS A 226 19.59 -8.22 -0.92
N ARG A 227 19.28 -6.96 -1.21
CA ARG A 227 20.17 -6.03 -1.90
C ARG A 227 20.88 -5.07 -0.94
N GLN A 228 20.56 -5.13 0.35
CA GLN A 228 21.18 -4.32 1.43
C GLN A 228 21.15 -2.81 1.16
N TYR A 229 20.04 -2.30 0.60
CA TYR A 229 19.85 -0.87 0.41
C TYR A 229 18.42 -0.43 0.72
N THR A 230 18.26 0.87 0.96
CA THR A 230 16.97 1.53 1.08
C THR A 230 16.79 2.51 -0.07
N THR A 231 15.66 2.41 -0.77
CA THR A 231 15.27 3.34 -1.82
C THR A 231 14.26 4.32 -1.29
N ILE A 232 14.32 5.57 -1.76
CA ILE A 232 13.31 6.59 -1.50
C ILE A 232 12.74 7.06 -2.81
N GLU A 233 11.41 7.02 -2.92
CA GLU A 233 10.67 7.53 -4.06
C GLU A 233 9.76 8.67 -3.60
N ALA A 234 9.85 9.82 -4.23
CA ALA A 234 8.98 10.96 -3.97
C ALA A 234 7.71 10.85 -4.81
N ILE A 235 6.56 10.78 -4.16
CA ILE A 235 5.23 10.79 -4.77
C ILE A 235 4.65 12.18 -4.51
N ASN A 236 4.68 13.05 -5.51
CA ASN A 236 4.38 14.48 -5.38
C ASN A 236 3.27 14.88 -6.36
N ILE A 237 2.06 14.44 -6.08
CA ILE A 237 0.87 14.66 -6.92
C ILE A 237 0.39 16.11 -6.81
N ASN A 238 0.43 16.65 -5.59
CA ASN A 238 -0.06 17.99 -5.25
C ASN A 238 1.05 19.05 -5.25
N GLY A 239 2.30 18.62 -5.36
CA GLY A 239 3.46 19.52 -5.34
C GLY A 239 3.83 20.06 -3.97
N THR A 240 3.46 19.38 -2.88
CA THR A 240 3.73 19.81 -1.50
C THR A 240 5.11 19.39 -0.99
N LEU A 241 5.75 18.40 -1.61
CA LEU A 241 7.12 18.01 -1.28
C LEU A 241 8.13 19.05 -1.77
N ASN A 242 9.25 19.19 -1.06
CA ASN A 242 10.28 20.15 -1.41
C ASN A 242 10.96 19.80 -2.75
N LYS A 243 10.71 20.64 -3.77
CA LYS A 243 11.15 20.41 -5.15
C LYS A 243 12.66 20.61 -5.39
N LYS A 244 13.37 21.26 -4.47
CA LYS A 244 14.81 21.58 -4.66
C LYS A 244 15.69 20.33 -4.71
N TYR A 245 15.27 19.24 -4.10
CA TYR A 245 16.13 18.10 -3.81
C TYR A 245 15.61 16.75 -4.32
N GLY A 246 14.47 16.69 -4.97
CA GLY A 246 13.84 15.42 -5.40
C GLY A 246 13.66 15.28 -6.90
N LYS A 247 13.98 14.12 -7.49
CA LYS A 247 13.42 13.71 -8.76
C LYS A 247 11.94 13.41 -8.53
N GLN A 248 11.08 14.26 -9.06
CA GLN A 248 9.66 14.00 -9.06
C GLN A 248 9.36 12.96 -10.13
N LYS A 249 8.80 11.84 -9.76
CA LYS A 249 8.03 11.04 -10.71
C LYS A 249 6.62 11.60 -10.71
N ALA A 250 6.28 12.35 -11.74
CA ALA A 250 4.89 12.62 -12.03
C ALA A 250 4.22 11.28 -12.31
N LEU A 251 3.23 10.95 -11.51
CA LEU A 251 2.34 9.83 -11.76
C LEU A 251 1.42 10.21 -12.90
N LEU A 252 1.73 9.79 -14.09
CA LEU A 252 0.83 9.99 -15.22
C LEU A 252 1.05 8.92 -16.27
N ASP A 253 0.77 7.66 -15.90
CA ASP A 253 0.54 6.66 -16.92
C ASP A 253 -0.58 5.72 -16.48
N VAL A 254 -1.58 5.59 -17.30
CA VAL A 254 -2.82 4.84 -17.04
C VAL A 254 -2.61 3.33 -17.23
N PRO A 255 -3.28 2.48 -16.44
CA PRO A 255 -2.86 1.10 -16.22
C PRO A 255 -3.00 0.17 -17.38
N LYS A 256 -1.99 -0.63 -17.55
CA LYS A 256 -2.16 -2.02 -17.97
C LYS A 256 -2.37 -2.88 -16.74
N ILE A 257 -3.46 -3.64 -16.71
CA ILE A 257 -3.63 -4.66 -15.68
C ILE A 257 -2.78 -5.85 -16.09
N LYS A 258 -1.69 -6.10 -15.34
CA LYS A 258 -0.91 -7.32 -15.44
C LYS A 258 -1.47 -8.32 -14.45
N LEU A 259 -2.04 -9.36 -14.96
CA LEU A 259 -2.29 -10.58 -14.20
C LEU A 259 -0.95 -11.30 -13.94
N PRO A 260 -0.85 -12.16 -12.90
CA PRO A 260 0.33 -12.99 -12.68
C PRO A 260 0.77 -13.71 -13.97
N SER A 261 2.02 -14.13 -14.04
CA SER A 261 2.69 -14.60 -15.28
C SER A 261 1.98 -15.70 -16.06
N LYS A 262 0.99 -16.36 -15.48
CA LYS A 262 0.11 -17.35 -16.13
C LYS A 262 -1.12 -16.72 -16.79
N PHE A 263 -1.39 -15.44 -16.60
CA PHE A 263 -2.62 -14.77 -16.99
C PHE A 263 -2.35 -13.64 -17.97
N TYR A 264 -3.36 -13.37 -18.79
CA TYR A 264 -3.27 -12.39 -19.86
C TYR A 264 -2.99 -10.97 -19.36
N GLU A 265 -2.15 -10.27 -20.11
CA GLU A 265 -1.98 -8.82 -19.95
C GLU A 265 -3.25 -8.15 -20.50
N ILE A 266 -4.11 -7.63 -19.60
CA ILE A 266 -5.31 -6.91 -19.99
C ILE A 266 -4.98 -5.42 -19.96
N GLY A 267 -4.79 -4.84 -21.14
CA GLY A 267 -4.58 -3.41 -21.29
C GLY A 267 -5.89 -2.66 -21.10
N TYR A 268 -5.94 -1.79 -20.11
CA TYR A 268 -6.96 -0.78 -19.98
C TYR A 268 -6.42 0.51 -20.60
N GLN A 269 -7.04 0.99 -21.68
CA GLN A 269 -6.74 2.27 -22.30
C GLN A 269 -7.93 3.20 -22.04
N ASP A 270 -7.68 4.31 -21.36
CA ASP A 270 -8.55 5.44 -21.51
C ASP A 270 -8.12 6.25 -22.76
N ASN A 271 -8.94 7.21 -23.19
CA ASN A 271 -8.65 8.10 -24.31
C ASN A 271 -7.53 9.11 -23.96
N SER A 272 -7.00 9.13 -22.76
CA SER A 272 -5.80 9.86 -22.38
C SER A 272 -4.57 8.99 -22.68
N LYS A 273 -3.49 9.60 -23.15
CA LYS A 273 -2.24 8.91 -23.51
C LYS A 273 -1.49 8.27 -22.32
N ASN A 274 -2.12 8.13 -21.19
CA ASN A 274 -1.53 7.71 -19.92
C ASN A 274 -1.86 6.24 -19.59
N LYS A 275 -0.89 5.48 -19.07
CA LYS A 275 -1.01 4.05 -18.77
C LYS A 275 -0.59 3.77 -17.32
N ILE A 276 -1.44 3.17 -16.49
CA ILE A 276 -1.10 2.66 -15.14
C ILE A 276 -1.08 1.13 -15.19
N ASN A 277 -0.05 0.48 -14.71
CA ASN A 277 -0.05 -0.97 -14.58
C ASN A 277 -0.70 -1.37 -13.26
N VAL A 278 -1.85 -2.02 -13.33
CA VAL A 278 -2.47 -2.68 -12.18
C VAL A 278 -2.07 -4.13 -12.21
N ILE A 279 -1.52 -4.62 -11.11
CA ILE A 279 -1.07 -5.99 -10.97
C ILE A 279 -2.02 -6.71 -10.04
N CYS A 280 -2.61 -7.79 -10.55
CA CYS A 280 -3.33 -8.75 -9.74
C CYS A 280 -2.40 -9.91 -9.44
N ASP A 281 -2.19 -10.23 -8.18
CA ASP A 281 -1.40 -11.38 -7.77
C ASP A 281 -2.27 -12.55 -7.30
N GLN A 282 -1.63 -13.67 -7.04
CA GLN A 282 -2.28 -14.82 -6.44
C GLN A 282 -2.89 -14.44 -5.09
N GLY A 283 -4.18 -14.68 -4.93
CA GLY A 283 -4.94 -14.31 -3.74
C GLY A 283 -5.78 -13.06 -3.90
N TRP A 284 -6.04 -12.64 -5.17
CA TRP A 284 -6.89 -11.49 -5.52
C TRP A 284 -6.42 -10.16 -4.94
N ASN A 285 -5.12 -10.02 -4.75
CA ASN A 285 -4.56 -8.74 -4.39
C ASN A 285 -4.43 -7.89 -5.66
N ILE A 286 -4.94 -6.70 -5.59
CA ILE A 286 -4.83 -5.70 -6.65
C ILE A 286 -3.86 -4.64 -6.17
N SER A 287 -2.77 -4.51 -6.86
CA SER A 287 -1.72 -3.56 -6.56
C SER A 287 -1.33 -2.76 -7.80
N MET A 288 -0.73 -1.62 -7.58
CA MET A 288 -0.18 -0.79 -8.63
C MET A 288 1.34 -0.73 -8.47
N ARG A 289 2.06 -0.96 -9.57
CA ARG A 289 3.48 -0.64 -9.68
C ARG A 289 3.62 0.63 -10.52
N ILE A 290 4.42 1.50 -10.02
CA ILE A 290 4.78 2.78 -10.65
C ILE A 290 6.17 2.64 -11.21
#